data_82d154d5a83104797d4cd69bb184a1e7
#
_entry.id   82d154d5a83104797d4cd69bb184a1e7
#
_cell.length_a   1.000
_cell.length_b   1.000
_cell.length_c   1.000
_cell.angle_alpha   90.00
_cell.angle_beta   90.00
_cell.angle_gamma   90.00
#
_symmetry.space_group_name_H-M   'P 1'
#
loop_
_entity.id
_entity.type
_entity.pdbx_description
1 polymer ?
#
loop_
_entity_poly.entity_id
_entity_poly.type
_entity_poly.pdbx_seq_one_letter_code
_entity_poly.pdbx_strand_id
1 'polypeptide(L)'
;MKKAKGGVLMSKRFCVTGTCIPEKNYMVDISERLERIVKDYIEQGNYFTINRARQYGKTTTLYLLERRLQKDYLVLSLSFEAADEYFQSLESLAEGLMMDIGECLRAQQVSKEIIAMWNSPLSEKFPMRSLGAKITALCSACQKKVILMIDEVDKSSDNQIFLSFLGLLREK
;
A
#
# COMPACT_ATOMS: atom_id res chain seq x y z
N MET A 1 41.94 2.90 -23.47
CA MET A 1 41.68 3.69 -22.24
C MET A 1 40.19 3.97 -22.15
N LYS A 2 39.42 3.22 -21.28
CA LYS A 2 38.00 3.48 -21.02
C LYS A 2 37.89 4.43 -19.83
N LYS A 3 37.37 5.64 -20.09
CA LYS A 3 37.05 6.61 -19.01
C LYS A 3 35.95 6.03 -18.11
N ALA A 4 36.25 5.79 -16.85
CA ALA A 4 35.28 5.51 -15.82
C ALA A 4 34.40 6.76 -15.65
N LYS A 5 33.07 6.60 -15.80
CA LYS A 5 32.09 7.64 -15.45
C LYS A 5 32.09 7.76 -13.93
N GLY A 6 32.64 8.85 -13.42
CA GLY A 6 32.59 9.20 -12.01
C GLY A 6 31.15 9.49 -11.59
N GLY A 7 30.51 8.52 -10.96
CA GLY A 7 29.27 8.75 -10.22
C GLY A 7 29.60 9.58 -8.98
N VAL A 8 28.96 10.74 -8.81
CA VAL A 8 29.05 11.54 -7.60
C VAL A 8 28.48 10.68 -6.47
N LEU A 9 29.34 10.17 -5.59
CA LEU A 9 28.95 9.53 -4.35
C LEU A 9 28.29 10.62 -3.48
N MET A 10 26.95 10.69 -3.52
CA MET A 10 26.22 11.55 -2.59
C MET A 10 26.46 11.02 -1.15
N SER A 11 27.03 11.86 -0.29
CA SER A 11 27.22 11.49 1.11
C SER A 11 25.86 11.23 1.77
N LYS A 12 25.70 10.05 2.39
CA LYS A 12 24.48 9.71 3.14
C LYS A 12 24.32 10.66 4.32
N ARG A 13 23.08 10.90 4.72
CA ARG A 13 22.70 11.74 5.88
C ARG A 13 21.88 10.92 6.87
N PHE A 14 21.87 11.33 8.13
CA PHE A 14 20.90 10.79 9.08
C PHE A 14 19.50 11.27 8.73
N CYS A 15 18.53 10.34 8.75
CA CYS A 15 17.13 10.66 8.58
C CYS A 15 16.58 11.14 9.94
N VAL A 16 16.12 12.38 10.01
CA VAL A 16 15.55 12.96 11.24
C VAL A 16 14.03 13.02 11.19
N THR A 17 13.45 12.99 9.98
CA THR A 17 11.99 13.02 9.75
C THR A 17 11.64 12.24 8.48
N GLY A 18 10.45 11.63 8.45
CA GLY A 18 9.92 10.93 7.28
C GLY A 18 10.56 9.56 7.02
N THR A 19 10.49 9.12 5.77
CA THR A 19 10.93 7.79 5.34
C THR A 19 12.44 7.75 5.10
N CYS A 20 13.13 6.81 5.73
CA CYS A 20 14.54 6.55 5.45
C CYS A 20 14.71 5.82 4.10
N ILE A 21 15.50 6.43 3.23
CA ILE A 21 15.81 5.90 1.89
C ILE A 21 17.25 5.38 1.91
N PRO A 22 17.52 4.09 1.68
CA PRO A 22 18.85 3.47 1.83
C PRO A 22 19.95 4.14 1.02
N GLU A 23 19.61 4.69 -0.15
CA GLU A 23 20.54 5.37 -1.03
C GLU A 23 20.98 6.75 -0.51
N LYS A 24 20.13 7.38 0.31
CA LYS A 24 20.30 8.75 0.82
C LYS A 24 20.61 8.84 2.29
N ASN A 25 20.22 7.81 3.05
CA ASN A 25 20.26 7.86 4.53
C ASN A 25 21.11 6.74 5.12
N TYR A 26 21.74 7.03 6.27
CA TYR A 26 22.25 5.99 7.14
C TYR A 26 21.07 5.31 7.83
N MET A 27 20.99 3.99 7.75
CA MET A 27 19.95 3.21 8.40
C MET A 27 20.46 1.83 8.80
N VAL A 28 19.79 1.23 9.76
CA VAL A 28 20.04 -0.17 10.13
C VAL A 28 19.53 -1.07 9.01
N ASP A 29 20.27 -2.12 8.69
CA ASP A 29 19.81 -3.15 7.76
C ASP A 29 18.66 -3.93 8.39
N ILE A 30 17.51 -3.91 7.72
CA ILE A 30 16.30 -4.65 8.12
C ILE A 30 15.93 -5.76 7.13
N SER A 31 16.84 -6.14 6.24
CA SER A 31 16.58 -7.12 5.17
C SER A 31 16.08 -8.44 5.72
N GLU A 32 16.67 -8.97 6.78
CA GLU A 32 16.24 -10.22 7.42
C GLU A 32 14.80 -10.12 7.96
N ARG A 33 14.43 -8.96 8.51
CA ARG A 33 13.05 -8.73 8.96
C ARG A 33 12.07 -8.70 7.79
N LEU A 34 12.43 -8.03 6.69
CA LEU A 34 11.59 -8.00 5.50
C LEU A 34 11.40 -9.40 4.92
N GLU A 35 12.45 -10.21 4.90
CA GLU A 35 12.38 -11.60 4.45
C GLU A 35 11.43 -12.45 5.30
N ARG A 36 11.48 -12.29 6.62
CA ARG A 36 10.53 -12.98 7.51
C ARG A 36 9.10 -12.53 7.26
N ILE A 37 8.84 -11.22 7.10
CA ILE A 37 7.50 -10.71 6.78
C ILE A 37 6.99 -11.34 5.48
N VAL A 38 7.81 -11.38 4.44
CA VAL A 38 7.41 -11.96 3.15
C VAL A 38 7.08 -13.43 3.30
N LYS A 39 7.99 -14.22 3.90
CA LYS A 39 7.87 -15.66 4.01
C LYS A 39 6.75 -16.12 4.95
N ASP A 40 6.64 -15.46 6.12
CA ASP A 40 5.78 -15.95 7.19
C ASP A 40 4.34 -15.42 7.06
N TYR A 41 4.14 -14.31 6.33
CA TYR A 41 2.83 -13.69 6.20
C TYR A 41 2.37 -13.53 4.75
N ILE A 42 3.18 -12.89 3.90
CA ILE A 42 2.73 -12.51 2.55
C ILE A 42 2.59 -13.73 1.65
N GLU A 43 3.58 -14.61 1.61
CA GLU A 43 3.53 -15.84 0.80
C GLU A 43 2.42 -16.79 1.27
N GLN A 44 2.10 -16.74 2.56
CA GLN A 44 1.01 -17.52 3.17
C GLN A 44 -0.38 -16.90 2.97
N GLY A 45 -0.46 -15.69 2.41
CA GLY A 45 -1.72 -14.96 2.23
C GLY A 45 -2.36 -14.49 3.55
N ASN A 46 -1.56 -14.33 4.60
CA ASN A 46 -2.05 -13.92 5.92
C ASN A 46 -2.22 -12.41 6.03
N TYR A 47 -3.28 -11.99 6.74
CA TYR A 47 -3.41 -10.62 7.23
C TYR A 47 -2.51 -10.42 8.45
N PHE A 48 -1.81 -9.30 8.50
CA PHE A 48 -0.97 -8.96 9.63
C PHE A 48 -0.88 -7.45 9.84
N THR A 49 -0.45 -7.05 11.02
CA THR A 49 -0.20 -5.65 11.37
C THR A 49 1.23 -5.46 11.84
N ILE A 50 1.83 -4.32 11.47
CA ILE A 50 3.12 -3.88 11.98
C ILE A 50 2.86 -2.86 13.07
N ASN A 51 2.74 -3.34 14.32
CA ASN A 51 2.54 -2.47 15.46
C ASN A 51 3.88 -2.10 16.10
N ARG A 52 4.20 -0.81 16.10
CA ARG A 52 5.41 -0.24 16.73
C ARG A 52 5.11 1.17 17.23
N ALA A 53 5.86 1.59 18.23
CA ALA A 53 5.79 2.96 18.73
C ALA A 53 6.08 3.96 17.58
N ARG A 54 5.66 5.21 17.81
CA ARG A 54 5.92 6.31 16.86
C ARG A 54 7.43 6.43 16.62
N GLN A 55 7.83 6.75 15.40
CA GLN A 55 9.23 6.90 14.96
C GLN A 55 10.10 5.63 14.96
N TYR A 56 9.51 4.44 15.12
CA TYR A 56 10.23 3.16 15.04
C TYR A 56 10.29 2.57 13.63
N GLY A 57 10.18 3.40 12.61
CA GLY A 57 10.40 3.06 11.21
C GLY A 57 9.30 2.22 10.56
N LYS A 58 8.02 2.36 10.98
CA LYS A 58 6.87 1.72 10.33
C LYS A 58 6.84 2.05 8.84
N THR A 59 6.72 3.34 8.50
CA THR A 59 6.68 3.84 7.12
C THR A 59 7.92 3.43 6.32
N THR A 60 9.12 3.47 6.92
CA THR A 60 10.34 2.97 6.27
C THR A 60 10.26 1.47 5.99
N THR A 61 9.72 0.68 6.91
CA THR A 61 9.52 -0.76 6.70
C THR A 61 8.53 -1.02 5.56
N LEU A 62 7.40 -0.31 5.51
CA LEU A 62 6.42 -0.40 4.41
C LEU A 62 7.03 0.00 3.07
N TYR A 63 7.77 1.11 3.02
CA TYR A 63 8.47 1.57 1.81
C TYR A 63 9.45 0.51 1.26
N LEU A 64 10.27 -0.08 2.13
CA LEU A 64 11.24 -1.11 1.71
C LEU A 64 10.55 -2.42 1.32
N LEU A 65 9.47 -2.76 2.01
CA LEU A 65 8.65 -3.92 1.68
C LEU A 65 8.00 -3.76 0.30
N GLU A 66 7.42 -2.60 0.03
CA GLU A 66 6.85 -2.25 -1.27
C GLU A 66 7.88 -2.43 -2.40
N ARG A 67 9.05 -1.80 -2.27
CA ARG A 67 10.14 -1.92 -3.26
C ARG A 67 10.54 -3.37 -3.53
N ARG A 68 10.53 -4.22 -2.50
CA ARG A 68 10.84 -5.63 -2.63
C ARG A 68 9.75 -6.40 -3.37
N LEU A 69 8.49 -6.09 -3.05
CA LEU A 69 7.31 -6.83 -3.52
C LEU A 69 6.89 -6.46 -4.94
N GLN A 70 7.13 -5.25 -5.41
CA GLN A 70 6.68 -4.74 -6.72
C GLN A 70 7.13 -5.61 -7.91
N LYS A 71 8.20 -6.41 -7.77
CA LYS A 71 8.66 -7.32 -8.82
C LYS A 71 7.66 -8.44 -9.09
N ASP A 72 7.09 -9.01 -8.02
CA ASP A 72 6.31 -10.25 -8.06
C ASP A 72 4.82 -10.02 -7.79
N TYR A 73 4.46 -8.88 -7.19
CA TYR A 73 3.12 -8.54 -6.77
C TYR A 73 2.66 -7.20 -7.35
N LEU A 74 1.34 -7.01 -7.45
CA LEU A 74 0.74 -5.69 -7.59
C LEU A 74 0.53 -5.11 -6.19
N VAL A 75 1.31 -4.11 -5.83
CA VAL A 75 1.29 -3.54 -4.48
C VAL A 75 0.47 -2.25 -4.47
N LEU A 76 -0.63 -2.24 -3.74
CA LEU A 76 -1.47 -1.07 -3.49
C LEU A 76 -1.06 -0.49 -2.12
N SER A 77 -0.31 0.60 -2.13
CA SER A 77 0.20 1.24 -0.91
C SER A 77 -0.59 2.51 -0.64
N LEU A 78 -1.36 2.51 0.43
CA LEU A 78 -2.24 3.59 0.84
C LEU A 78 -1.74 4.20 2.15
N SER A 79 -2.11 5.47 2.41
CA SER A 79 -1.90 6.13 3.70
C SER A 79 -3.17 6.82 4.15
N PHE A 80 -3.55 6.61 5.40
CA PHE A 80 -4.66 7.35 6.01
C PHE A 80 -4.18 8.61 6.75
N GLU A 81 -2.95 9.06 6.48
CA GLU A 81 -2.51 10.37 6.93
C GLU A 81 -3.39 11.46 6.29
N ALA A 82 -4.02 12.31 7.12
CA ALA A 82 -4.95 13.35 6.67
C ALA A 82 -6.19 12.85 5.88
N ALA A 83 -6.60 11.58 6.08
CA ALA A 83 -7.78 10.98 5.43
C ALA A 83 -9.05 11.02 6.33
N ASP A 84 -9.16 12.00 7.23
CA ASP A 84 -10.29 12.10 8.18
C ASP A 84 -11.65 12.14 7.46
N GLU A 85 -11.70 12.71 6.26
CA GLU A 85 -12.91 12.79 5.44
C GLU A 85 -13.42 11.42 4.98
N TYR A 86 -12.53 10.43 4.81
CA TYR A 86 -12.92 9.08 4.41
C TYR A 86 -13.81 8.38 5.45
N PHE A 87 -13.65 8.75 6.71
CA PHE A 87 -14.35 8.09 7.83
C PHE A 87 -15.66 8.77 8.22
N GLN A 88 -16.19 9.67 7.40
CA GLN A 88 -17.47 10.32 7.63
C GLN A 88 -18.66 9.44 7.23
N SER A 89 -18.49 8.60 6.20
CA SER A 89 -19.53 7.68 5.71
C SER A 89 -18.92 6.49 4.97
N LEU A 90 -19.70 5.41 4.78
CA LEU A 90 -19.30 4.28 3.94
C LEU A 90 -19.08 4.69 2.49
N GLU A 91 -19.83 5.67 2.01
CA GLU A 91 -19.70 6.25 0.68
C GLU A 91 -18.36 6.98 0.54
N SER A 92 -18.06 7.91 1.48
CA SER A 92 -16.80 8.67 1.49
C SER A 92 -15.58 7.74 1.54
N LEU A 93 -15.64 6.69 2.38
CA LEU A 93 -14.54 5.71 2.44
C LEU A 93 -14.42 4.94 1.12
N ALA A 94 -15.51 4.50 0.52
CA ALA A 94 -15.49 3.76 -0.73
C ALA A 94 -14.93 4.61 -1.88
N GLU A 95 -15.33 5.87 -1.97
CA GLU A 95 -14.84 6.82 -2.97
C GLU A 95 -13.35 7.15 -2.77
N GLY A 96 -12.94 7.45 -1.52
CA GLY A 96 -11.53 7.69 -1.20
C GLY A 96 -10.65 6.49 -1.57
N LEU A 97 -11.04 5.28 -1.19
CA LEU A 97 -10.32 4.07 -1.56
C LEU A 97 -10.30 3.84 -3.08
N MET A 98 -11.38 4.18 -3.80
CA MET A 98 -11.41 4.13 -5.26
C MET A 98 -10.37 5.08 -5.88
N MET A 99 -10.25 6.29 -5.34
CA MET A 99 -9.26 7.28 -5.81
C MET A 99 -7.84 6.80 -5.56
N ASP A 100 -7.51 6.44 -4.33
CA ASP A 100 -6.16 6.05 -3.91
C ASP A 100 -5.68 4.78 -4.64
N ILE A 101 -6.52 3.74 -4.69
CA ILE A 101 -6.20 2.52 -5.43
C ILE A 101 -6.05 2.83 -6.92
N GLY A 102 -6.91 3.67 -7.48
CA GLY A 102 -6.80 4.12 -8.87
C GLY A 102 -5.48 4.82 -9.16
N GLU A 103 -4.95 5.62 -8.23
CA GLU A 103 -3.63 6.24 -8.33
C GLU A 103 -2.51 5.20 -8.29
N CYS A 104 -2.58 4.25 -7.38
CA CYS A 104 -1.63 3.13 -7.32
C CYS A 104 -1.60 2.33 -8.63
N LEU A 105 -2.76 2.03 -9.21
CA LEU A 105 -2.87 1.30 -10.48
C LEU A 105 -2.24 2.08 -11.64
N ARG A 106 -2.49 3.39 -11.73
CA ARG A 106 -1.89 4.27 -12.75
C ARG A 106 -0.37 4.36 -12.58
N ALA A 107 0.11 4.52 -11.34
CA ALA A 107 1.54 4.61 -11.05
C ALA A 107 2.31 3.34 -11.44
N GLN A 108 1.69 2.17 -11.29
CA GLN A 108 2.28 0.88 -11.66
C GLN A 108 2.03 0.49 -13.12
N GLN A 109 1.43 1.38 -13.92
CA GLN A 109 1.23 1.20 -15.36
C GLN A 109 0.52 -0.10 -15.71
N VAL A 110 -0.50 -0.49 -14.94
CA VAL A 110 -1.34 -1.64 -15.27
C VAL A 110 -2.08 -1.40 -16.59
N SER A 111 -2.64 -2.46 -17.19
CA SER A 111 -3.26 -2.37 -18.50
C SER A 111 -4.43 -1.35 -18.54
N LYS A 112 -4.68 -0.79 -19.72
CA LYS A 112 -5.76 0.21 -19.91
C LYS A 112 -7.13 -0.39 -19.61
N GLU A 113 -7.31 -1.67 -19.85
CA GLU A 113 -8.55 -2.41 -19.57
C GLU A 113 -8.82 -2.46 -18.07
N ILE A 114 -7.79 -2.73 -17.26
CA ILE A 114 -7.88 -2.71 -15.78
C ILE A 114 -8.21 -1.29 -15.28
N ILE A 115 -7.55 -0.27 -15.81
CA ILE A 115 -7.85 1.12 -15.46
C ILE A 115 -9.29 1.50 -15.83
N ALA A 116 -9.76 1.13 -17.01
CA ALA A 116 -11.13 1.40 -17.45
C ALA A 116 -12.17 0.70 -16.56
N MET A 117 -11.94 -0.56 -16.24
CA MET A 117 -12.78 -1.34 -15.33
C MET A 117 -12.81 -0.70 -13.93
N TRP A 118 -11.65 -0.30 -13.39
CA TRP A 118 -11.54 0.36 -12.09
C TRP A 118 -12.29 1.69 -12.05
N ASN A 119 -12.16 2.53 -13.06
CA ASN A 119 -12.76 3.87 -13.13
C ASN A 119 -14.30 3.87 -13.36
N SER A 120 -14.94 2.71 -13.56
CA SER A 120 -16.41 2.66 -13.64
C SER A 120 -17.01 3.11 -12.29
N PRO A 121 -18.17 3.79 -12.28
CA PRO A 121 -18.73 4.35 -11.05
C PRO A 121 -19.10 3.27 -10.03
N LEU A 122 -19.10 3.65 -8.76
CA LEU A 122 -19.67 2.85 -7.69
C LEU A 122 -21.21 2.90 -7.72
N SER A 123 -21.85 1.91 -7.11
CA SER A 123 -23.28 1.95 -6.87
C SER A 123 -23.59 2.96 -5.77
N GLU A 124 -24.44 3.93 -6.04
CA GLU A 124 -24.90 4.92 -5.04
C GLU A 124 -25.58 4.25 -3.84
N LYS A 125 -26.36 3.21 -4.08
CA LYS A 125 -27.10 2.51 -3.01
C LYS A 125 -26.22 1.61 -2.13
N PHE A 126 -25.18 1.00 -2.71
CA PHE A 126 -24.32 0.01 -2.02
C PHE A 126 -22.84 0.24 -2.36
N PRO A 127 -22.25 1.39 -1.94
CA PRO A 127 -20.90 1.78 -2.37
C PRO A 127 -19.83 0.76 -1.93
N MET A 128 -19.87 0.30 -0.67
CA MET A 128 -18.91 -0.68 -0.15
C MET A 128 -19.00 -2.04 -0.85
N ARG A 129 -20.22 -2.53 -1.14
CA ARG A 129 -20.40 -3.77 -1.89
C ARG A 129 -19.88 -3.65 -3.32
N SER A 130 -20.11 -2.49 -3.94
CA SER A 130 -19.61 -2.18 -5.27
C SER A 130 -18.07 -2.13 -5.29
N LEU A 131 -17.45 -1.50 -4.30
CA LEU A 131 -15.99 -1.51 -4.10
C LEU A 131 -15.46 -2.95 -3.97
N GLY A 132 -16.11 -3.77 -3.15
CA GLY A 132 -15.74 -5.18 -2.99
C GLY A 132 -15.79 -5.97 -4.30
N ALA A 133 -16.81 -5.75 -5.12
CA ALA A 133 -16.90 -6.36 -6.45
C ALA A 133 -15.75 -5.93 -7.37
N LYS A 134 -15.38 -4.64 -7.33
CA LYS A 134 -14.24 -4.10 -8.09
C LYS A 134 -12.89 -4.67 -7.62
N ILE A 135 -12.69 -4.81 -6.31
CA ILE A 135 -11.48 -5.46 -5.77
C ILE A 135 -11.40 -6.92 -6.27
N THR A 136 -12.51 -7.66 -6.24
CA THR A 136 -12.55 -9.03 -6.77
C THR A 136 -12.22 -9.06 -8.26
N ALA A 137 -12.82 -8.17 -9.05
CA ALA A 137 -12.56 -8.06 -10.47
C ALA A 137 -11.09 -7.70 -10.76
N LEU A 138 -10.52 -6.78 -9.98
CA LEU A 138 -9.10 -6.42 -10.06
C LEU A 138 -8.19 -7.63 -9.80
N CYS A 139 -8.43 -8.36 -8.72
CA CYS A 139 -7.66 -9.57 -8.40
C CYS A 139 -7.76 -10.64 -9.51
N SER A 140 -8.93 -10.77 -10.13
CA SER A 140 -9.15 -11.73 -11.21
C SER A 140 -8.52 -11.30 -12.54
N ALA A 141 -8.44 -9.99 -12.81
CA ALA A 141 -7.89 -9.45 -14.05
C ALA A 141 -6.35 -9.33 -14.02
N CYS A 142 -5.76 -9.24 -12.82
CA CYS A 142 -4.32 -9.10 -12.66
C CYS A 142 -3.61 -10.44 -12.79
N GLN A 143 -2.48 -10.44 -13.50
CA GLN A 143 -1.60 -11.62 -13.57
C GLN A 143 -0.80 -11.82 -12.27
N LYS A 144 -0.55 -10.74 -11.52
CA LYS A 144 0.15 -10.75 -10.23
C LYS A 144 -0.86 -10.81 -9.09
N LYS A 145 -0.48 -11.47 -8.00
CA LYS A 145 -1.24 -11.37 -6.74
C LYS A 145 -1.23 -9.93 -6.24
N VAL A 146 -2.36 -9.48 -5.71
CA VAL A 146 -2.54 -8.12 -5.20
C VAL A 146 -2.23 -8.08 -3.71
N ILE A 147 -1.45 -7.09 -3.29
CA ILE A 147 -1.17 -6.80 -1.88
C ILE A 147 -1.66 -5.40 -1.58
N LEU A 148 -2.49 -5.27 -0.56
CA LEU A 148 -2.91 -3.99 -0.01
C LEU A 148 -2.12 -3.70 1.26
N MET A 149 -1.39 -2.59 1.27
CA MET A 149 -0.69 -2.06 2.43
C MET A 149 -1.29 -0.72 2.82
N ILE A 150 -1.57 -0.54 4.10
CA ILE A 150 -2.16 0.71 4.60
C ILE A 150 -1.30 1.22 5.77
N ASP A 151 -0.77 2.44 5.64
CA ASP A 151 -0.08 3.15 6.72
C ASP A 151 -1.05 4.05 7.50
N GLU A 152 -0.69 4.44 8.72
CA GLU A 152 -1.46 5.33 9.61
C GLU A 152 -2.89 4.83 9.93
N VAL A 153 -3.06 3.50 10.00
CA VAL A 153 -4.36 2.85 10.31
C VAL A 153 -4.88 3.21 11.70
N ASP A 154 -4.02 3.59 12.62
CA ASP A 154 -4.36 4.00 13.98
C ASP A 154 -5.29 5.22 14.02
N LYS A 155 -5.32 6.05 13.00
CA LYS A 155 -6.29 7.15 12.87
C LYS A 155 -7.73 6.70 12.61
N SER A 156 -7.91 5.47 12.15
CA SER A 156 -9.21 4.87 11.84
C SER A 156 -9.63 3.75 12.81
N SER A 157 -8.80 3.41 13.81
CA SER A 157 -8.93 2.19 14.62
C SER A 157 -10.25 2.05 15.38
N ASP A 158 -10.87 3.15 15.77
CA ASP A 158 -12.15 3.16 16.52
C ASP A 158 -13.36 3.41 15.60
N ASN A 159 -13.17 3.41 14.27
CA ASN A 159 -14.19 3.77 13.32
C ASN A 159 -14.91 2.53 12.76
N GLN A 160 -16.22 2.41 13.00
CA GLN A 160 -17.06 1.33 12.49
C GLN A 160 -17.06 1.23 10.95
N ILE A 161 -16.86 2.35 10.28
CA ILE A 161 -16.79 2.41 8.81
C ILE A 161 -15.57 1.64 8.31
N PHE A 162 -14.40 1.84 8.95
CA PHE A 162 -13.20 1.09 8.61
C PHE A 162 -13.31 -0.41 8.93
N LEU A 163 -13.96 -0.76 10.06
CA LEU A 163 -14.22 -2.16 10.39
C LEU A 163 -15.10 -2.84 9.35
N SER A 164 -16.06 -2.12 8.77
CA SER A 164 -16.88 -2.63 7.66
C SER A 164 -16.02 -2.94 6.41
N PHE A 165 -15.04 -2.10 6.11
CA PHE A 165 -14.08 -2.37 5.03
C PHE A 165 -13.20 -3.58 5.31
N LEU A 166 -12.67 -3.72 6.53
CA LEU A 166 -11.91 -4.92 6.92
C LEU A 166 -12.76 -6.20 6.84
N GLY A 167 -14.04 -6.11 7.25
CA GLY A 167 -15.01 -7.21 7.08
C GLY A 167 -15.15 -7.62 5.62
N LEU A 168 -15.31 -6.63 4.73
CA LEU A 168 -15.40 -6.87 3.28
C LEU A 168 -14.14 -7.54 2.72
N LEU A 169 -12.94 -7.17 3.18
CA LEU A 169 -11.70 -7.80 2.72
C LEU A 169 -11.56 -9.26 3.17
N ARG A 170 -12.08 -9.59 4.37
CA ARG A 170 -12.04 -10.98 4.89
C ARG A 170 -12.88 -11.97 4.09
N GLU A 171 -13.84 -11.49 3.33
CA GLU A 171 -14.70 -12.30 2.46
C GLU A 171 -14.07 -12.57 1.08
N LYS A 172 -12.88 -12.02 0.80
CA LYS A 172 -12.18 -12.11 -0.48
C LYS A 172 -11.01 -13.06 -0.44
#